data_d9dce95faabc9827dd926649d277a7d7
#
_entry.id   d9dce95faabc9827dd926649d277a7d7
#
_cell.length_a   1.000
_cell.length_b   1.000
_cell.length_c   1.000
_cell.angle_alpha   90.00
_cell.angle_beta   90.00
_cell.angle_gamma   90.00
#
_symmetry.space_group_name_H-M   'P 1'
#
loop_
_entity.id
_entity.type
_entity.pdbx_description
1 polymer ?
#
loop_
_entity_poly.entity_id
_entity_poly.type
_entity_poly.pdbx_seq_one_letter_code
_entity_poly.pdbx_strand_id
1 'polypeptide(L)'
;MSLNNEFDYNLSKLAEECGELTQIAMKSLIFGIDSINPKTGEANRDLIKKEIGDVLASIQLLNDALGFDFTKKYFDDRKEVLHNYFIMSQIK
;
A
#
# COMPACT_ATOMS: atom_id res chain seq x y z
N MET A 1 -19.59 13.05 -6.09
CA MET A 1 -18.60 13.15 -7.17
C MET A 1 -18.97 12.21 -8.30
N SER A 2 -18.91 12.67 -9.53
CA SER A 2 -19.17 11.85 -10.70
C SER A 2 -17.85 11.37 -11.30
N LEU A 3 -17.71 10.06 -11.50
CA LEU A 3 -16.53 9.46 -12.11
C LEU A 3 -16.80 9.28 -13.60
N ASN A 4 -16.38 10.26 -14.39
CA ASN A 4 -16.76 10.34 -15.81
C ASN A 4 -15.77 9.67 -16.76
N ASN A 5 -14.63 9.17 -16.25
CA ASN A 5 -13.62 8.55 -17.08
C ASN A 5 -12.81 7.53 -16.29
N GLU A 6 -12.05 6.73 -17.03
CA GLU A 6 -11.23 5.67 -16.45
C GLU A 6 -10.14 6.21 -15.53
N PHE A 7 -9.57 7.38 -15.85
CA PHE A 7 -8.56 8.01 -15.00
C PHE A 7 -9.10 8.31 -13.60
N ASP A 8 -10.26 8.95 -13.53
CA ASP A 8 -10.89 9.26 -12.25
C ASP A 8 -11.25 8.00 -11.47
N TYR A 9 -11.75 6.98 -12.17
CA TYR A 9 -12.05 5.68 -11.57
C TYR A 9 -10.78 5.06 -10.98
N ASN A 10 -9.69 5.00 -11.74
CA ASN A 10 -8.43 4.41 -11.28
C ASN A 10 -7.85 5.17 -10.09
N LEU A 11 -7.98 6.50 -10.08
CA LEU A 11 -7.53 7.32 -8.96
C LEU A 11 -8.34 7.02 -7.70
N SER A 12 -9.66 6.86 -7.84
CA SER A 12 -10.52 6.51 -6.70
C SER A 12 -10.23 5.09 -6.19
N LYS A 13 -9.91 4.15 -7.09
CA LYS A 13 -9.53 2.78 -6.69
C LYS A 13 -8.21 2.77 -5.94
N LEU A 14 -7.24 3.57 -6.36
CA LEU A 14 -5.99 3.71 -5.60
C LEU A 14 -6.26 4.17 -4.19
N ALA A 15 -7.11 5.18 -4.00
CA ALA A 15 -7.46 5.68 -2.67
C ALA A 15 -8.13 4.60 -1.82
N GLU A 16 -9.06 3.85 -2.41
CA GLU A 16 -9.76 2.74 -1.73
C GLU A 16 -8.78 1.65 -1.30
N GLU A 17 -7.91 1.20 -2.20
CA GLU A 17 -6.96 0.13 -1.92
C GLU A 17 -5.91 0.56 -0.88
N CYS A 18 -5.47 1.81 -0.91
CA CYS A 18 -4.60 2.36 0.13
C CYS A 18 -5.27 2.34 1.50
N GLY A 19 -6.58 2.63 1.56
CA GLY A 19 -7.35 2.55 2.80
C GLY A 19 -7.41 1.13 3.35
N GLU A 20 -7.65 0.15 2.49
CA GLU A 20 -7.67 -1.27 2.89
C GLU A 20 -6.29 -1.75 3.36
N LEU A 21 -5.22 -1.33 2.69
CA LEU A 21 -3.87 -1.64 3.12
C LEU A 21 -3.56 -1.03 4.49
N THR A 22 -3.98 0.20 4.72
CA THR A 22 -3.85 0.86 6.02
C THR A 22 -4.51 0.04 7.12
N GLN A 23 -5.74 -0.43 6.90
CA GLN A 23 -6.47 -1.23 7.89
C GLN A 23 -5.72 -2.51 8.25
N ILE A 24 -5.25 -3.26 7.27
CA ILE A 24 -4.57 -4.53 7.54
C ILE A 24 -3.18 -4.31 8.14
N ALA A 25 -2.50 -3.23 7.80
CA ALA A 25 -1.23 -2.87 8.41
C ALA A 25 -1.41 -2.58 9.90
N MET A 26 -2.45 -1.84 10.28
CA MET A 26 -2.75 -1.53 11.68
C MET A 26 -3.17 -2.78 12.45
N LYS A 27 -3.98 -3.66 11.87
CA LYS A 27 -4.32 -4.93 12.50
C LYS A 27 -3.10 -5.80 12.74
N SER A 28 -2.17 -5.81 11.79
CA SER A 28 -0.92 -6.57 11.93
C SER A 28 -0.04 -6.02 13.02
N LEU A 29 -0.02 -4.69 13.18
CA LEU A 29 0.73 -4.03 14.25
C LEU A 29 0.14 -4.38 15.63
N ILE A 30 -1.19 -4.39 15.74
CA ILE A 30 -1.88 -4.61 17.02
C ILE A 30 -1.90 -6.09 17.40
N PHE A 31 -2.23 -6.98 16.47
CA PHE A 31 -2.48 -8.39 16.74
C PHE A 31 -1.36 -9.31 16.30
N GLY A 32 -0.41 -8.82 15.48
CA GLY A 32 0.69 -9.61 14.93
C GLY A 32 0.48 -9.97 13.46
N ILE A 33 1.58 -10.05 12.72
CA ILE A 33 1.57 -10.34 11.29
C ILE A 33 1.03 -11.77 10.99
N ASP A 34 1.22 -12.69 11.92
CA ASP A 34 0.78 -14.07 11.74
C ASP A 34 -0.52 -14.39 12.49
N SER A 35 -1.19 -13.37 13.04
CA SER A 35 -2.50 -13.54 13.64
C SER A 35 -3.53 -13.97 12.60
N ILE A 36 -4.37 -14.92 13.00
CA ILE A 36 -5.39 -15.52 12.12
C ILE A 36 -6.76 -15.01 12.54
N ASN A 37 -7.54 -14.53 11.55
CA ASN A 37 -8.93 -14.16 11.79
C ASN A 37 -9.76 -15.43 12.01
N PRO A 38 -10.37 -15.61 13.19
CA PRO A 38 -11.13 -16.85 13.48
C PRO A 38 -12.38 -17.03 12.62
N LYS A 39 -12.89 -15.94 12.01
CA LYS A 39 -14.08 -16.01 11.15
C LYS A 39 -13.75 -16.50 9.74
N THR A 40 -12.59 -16.12 9.21
CA THR A 40 -12.21 -16.41 7.84
C THR A 40 -11.09 -17.43 7.72
N GLY A 41 -10.31 -17.65 8.77
CA GLY A 41 -9.12 -18.51 8.75
C GLY A 41 -7.93 -17.87 8.07
N GLU A 42 -8.01 -16.60 7.67
CA GLU A 42 -6.94 -15.92 6.97
C GLU A 42 -5.97 -15.27 7.94
N ALA A 43 -4.67 -15.40 7.64
CA ALA A 43 -3.61 -14.72 8.39
C ALA A 43 -3.40 -13.30 7.89
N ASN A 44 -3.03 -12.38 8.79
CA ASN A 44 -2.73 -10.99 8.42
C ASN A 44 -1.64 -10.91 7.35
N ARG A 45 -0.64 -11.79 7.41
CA ARG A 45 0.44 -11.86 6.41
C ARG A 45 -0.12 -12.03 4.99
N ASP A 46 -1.08 -12.92 4.82
CA ASP A 46 -1.68 -13.19 3.50
C ASP A 46 -2.56 -12.04 3.05
N LEU A 47 -3.30 -11.42 3.98
CA LEU A 47 -4.12 -10.25 3.67
C LEU A 47 -3.27 -9.04 3.28
N ILE A 48 -2.15 -8.80 3.95
CA ILE A 48 -1.21 -7.74 3.58
C ILE A 48 -0.67 -7.96 2.18
N LYS A 49 -0.27 -9.20 1.85
CA LYS A 49 0.22 -9.52 0.51
C LYS A 49 -0.82 -9.16 -0.55
N LYS A 50 -2.08 -9.55 -0.30
CA LYS A 50 -3.17 -9.25 -1.23
C LYS A 50 -3.36 -7.74 -1.39
N GLU A 51 -3.41 -7.00 -0.28
CA GLU A 51 -3.65 -5.55 -0.34
C GLU A 51 -2.48 -4.80 -0.97
N ILE A 52 -1.23 -5.23 -0.73
CA ILE A 52 -0.07 -4.67 -1.43
C ILE A 52 -0.20 -4.92 -2.93
N GLY A 53 -0.59 -6.13 -3.33
CA GLY A 53 -0.82 -6.45 -4.74
C GLY A 53 -1.87 -5.57 -5.38
N ASP A 54 -2.98 -5.33 -4.67
CA ASP A 54 -4.07 -4.47 -5.17
C ASP A 54 -3.61 -3.02 -5.31
N VAL A 55 -2.83 -2.49 -4.35
CA VAL A 55 -2.28 -1.14 -4.44
C VAL A 55 -1.32 -1.04 -5.62
N LEU A 56 -0.40 -2.00 -5.78
CA LEU A 56 0.55 -2.00 -6.89
C LEU A 56 -0.16 -2.07 -8.25
N ALA A 57 -1.19 -2.90 -8.36
CA ALA A 57 -1.98 -3.00 -9.59
C ALA A 57 -2.71 -1.69 -9.89
N SER A 58 -3.28 -1.05 -8.87
CA SER A 58 -3.95 0.25 -9.01
C SER A 58 -2.97 1.33 -9.48
N ILE A 59 -1.75 1.32 -8.94
CA ILE A 59 -0.68 2.24 -9.36
C ILE A 59 -0.33 2.03 -10.83
N GLN A 60 -0.18 0.78 -11.27
CA GLN A 60 0.15 0.48 -12.66
C GLN A 60 -0.93 0.95 -13.62
N LEU A 61 -2.20 0.69 -13.28
CA LEU A 61 -3.32 1.15 -14.11
C LEU A 61 -3.37 2.67 -14.20
N LEU A 62 -3.15 3.36 -13.08
CA LEU A 62 -3.11 4.82 -13.07
C LEU A 62 -1.92 5.35 -13.86
N ASN A 63 -0.78 4.69 -13.76
CA ASN A 63 0.45 5.13 -14.40
C ASN A 63 0.43 4.99 -15.92
N ASP A 64 -0.46 4.17 -16.47
CA ASP A 64 -0.67 4.13 -17.92
C ASP A 64 -1.04 5.51 -18.47
N ALA A 65 -1.75 6.32 -17.68
CA ALA A 65 -2.11 7.69 -18.05
C ALA A 65 -1.07 8.72 -17.62
N LEU A 66 -0.40 8.51 -16.47
CA LEU A 66 0.54 9.48 -15.91
C LEU A 66 1.94 9.39 -16.51
N GLY A 67 2.38 8.18 -16.89
CA GLY A 67 3.67 8.00 -17.55
C GLY A 67 4.88 8.24 -16.66
N PHE A 68 4.75 8.06 -15.34
CA PHE A 68 5.90 8.21 -14.44
C PHE A 68 6.91 7.09 -14.65
N ASP A 69 8.19 7.44 -14.62
CA ASP A 69 9.28 6.48 -14.72
C ASP A 69 9.89 6.24 -13.32
N PHE A 70 9.54 5.09 -12.74
CA PHE A 70 10.04 4.71 -11.41
C PHE A 70 11.28 3.85 -11.58
N THR A 71 12.45 4.49 -11.64
CA THR A 71 13.73 3.79 -11.75
C THR A 71 14.11 3.10 -10.45
N LYS A 72 15.03 2.13 -10.53
CA LYS A 72 15.60 1.49 -9.34
C LYS A 72 16.22 2.53 -8.41
N LYS A 73 16.92 3.51 -8.97
CA LYS A 73 17.53 4.60 -8.17
C LYS A 73 16.47 5.39 -7.42
N TYR A 74 15.33 5.71 -8.06
CA TYR A 74 14.25 6.42 -7.41
C TYR A 74 13.74 5.65 -6.19
N PHE A 75 13.48 4.35 -6.33
CA PHE A 75 13.02 3.54 -5.21
C PHE A 75 14.08 3.43 -4.11
N ASP A 76 15.35 3.26 -4.49
CA ASP A 76 16.44 3.16 -3.52
C ASP A 76 16.55 4.46 -2.72
N ASP A 77 16.45 5.61 -3.38
CA ASP A 77 16.48 6.92 -2.72
C ASP A 77 15.29 7.07 -1.75
N ARG A 78 14.08 6.64 -2.15
CA ARG A 78 12.90 6.71 -1.29
C ARG A 78 12.99 5.77 -0.09
N LYS A 79 13.53 4.57 -0.29
CA LYS A 79 13.79 3.63 0.81
C LYS A 79 14.74 4.23 1.83
N GLU A 80 15.79 4.92 1.38
CA GLU A 80 16.74 5.58 2.27
C GLU A 80 16.05 6.64 3.12
N VAL A 81 15.21 7.47 2.52
CA VAL A 81 14.43 8.49 3.25
C VAL A 81 13.56 7.84 4.33
N LEU A 82 12.83 6.77 3.99
CA LEU A 82 11.97 6.07 4.94
C LEU A 82 12.78 5.41 6.06
N HIS A 83 13.93 4.83 5.74
CA HIS A 83 14.81 4.24 6.75
C HIS A 83 15.36 5.30 7.70
N ASN A 84 15.69 6.49 7.18
CA ASN A 84 16.15 7.59 8.02
C ASN A 84 15.07 8.05 9.00
N TYR A 85 13.79 8.04 8.61
CA TYR A 85 12.70 8.30 9.55
C TYR A 85 12.68 7.28 10.70
N PHE A 86 12.92 6.01 10.39
CA PHE A 86 13.01 4.99 11.42
C PHE A 86 14.17 5.28 12.39
N ILE A 87 15.36 5.60 11.87
CA ILE A 87 16.53 5.93 12.69
C ILE A 87 16.20 7.11 13.59
N MET A 88 15.63 8.17 13.03
CA MET A 88 15.26 9.37 13.80
C MET A 88 14.24 9.06 14.90
N SER A 89 13.32 8.13 14.66
CA SER A 89 12.33 7.74 15.66
C SER A 89 12.93 7.03 16.86
N GLN A 90 14.16 6.51 16.74
CA GLN A 90 14.88 5.83 17.83
C GLN A 90 15.67 6.80 18.71
N ILE A 91 15.80 8.05 18.29
CA ILE A 91 16.51 9.08 19.06
C ILE A 91 15.52 9.69 20.05
N LYS A 92 15.81 9.53 21.34
CA LYS A 92 14.97 10.08 22.42
C LYS A 92 15.62 11.31 23.05
#